data_ed229a93ab1cec9ee9b1c5b6f3cdf063
#
_entry.id   ed229a93ab1cec9ee9b1c5b6f3cdf063
#
_cell.length_a   1.000
_cell.length_b   1.000
_cell.length_c   1.000
_cell.angle_alpha   90.00
_cell.angle_beta   90.00
_cell.angle_gamma   90.00
#
_symmetry.space_group_name_H-M   'P 1'
#
loop_
_entity.id
_entity.type
_entity.pdbx_description
1 polymer ?
#
loop_
_entity_poly.entity_id
_entity_poly.type
_entity_poly.pdbx_seq_one_letter_code
_entity_poly.pdbx_strand_id
1 'polypeptide(L)'
;MTVRRLVVIGGGISGLAAAWAARQAAPRVEGGLEVLVLERGSDVGGKASTIARDGWLVEEGPSGFLGGRPEMERLIDGIGLVNERAPANRTSARRFLFRAGRIRQIDLNPVSLLREGILGPRGVARMLAEPFIAARRDGADESVWAFAARRLGAEVADRMILPMALGIFAGDARRLSLAAAFPRMAALEREHGSLIRGMVARRGRTSSGALTSFRCGMQQLPRALAERGGFAVRCGAKVRALARTNDGWSVAVDGDAEVIPADAVILAGEAWAMAPLVQPHDAPLAAELTAISCPPVAVVALGFGPAAAARVPVGFGVLIARGEGFRMLGNLWETHLYQGRGPAGHVLVRAMFGGAVDPEAGALSEAELAALARAEIARLYGMTDAPVFEHVVRVPRAIPQYEIGHSARVARIADAIAALPGLGITGNGLRGVAFADAASDGIRVGDAAVQELGMRGGSKCRKEGGNNILAVDSAVD
;
A
#
# COMPACT_ATOMS: atom_id res chain seq x y z
N MET A 1 -13.31 21.08 -32.86
CA MET A 1 -12.51 20.02 -32.20
C MET A 1 -13.30 19.52 -31.00
N THR A 2 -13.47 18.20 -30.85
CA THR A 2 -14.27 17.62 -29.77
C THR A 2 -13.39 17.47 -28.55
N VAL A 3 -13.88 17.87 -27.37
CA VAL A 3 -13.20 17.65 -26.07
C VAL A 3 -13.10 16.15 -25.83
N ARG A 4 -11.91 15.67 -25.52
CA ARG A 4 -11.67 14.27 -25.16
C ARG A 4 -12.10 14.02 -23.71
N ARG A 5 -12.58 12.82 -23.41
CA ARG A 5 -12.98 12.42 -22.06
C ARG A 5 -12.19 11.22 -21.56
N LEU A 6 -11.55 11.40 -20.40
CA LEU A 6 -10.92 10.35 -19.62
C LEU A 6 -11.80 10.02 -18.41
N VAL A 7 -12.20 8.77 -18.26
CA VAL A 7 -12.92 8.28 -17.08
C VAL A 7 -11.99 7.43 -16.23
N VAL A 8 -11.87 7.76 -14.94
CA VAL A 8 -11.10 7.00 -13.95
C VAL A 8 -12.06 6.29 -13.01
N ILE A 9 -11.96 4.97 -12.91
CA ILE A 9 -12.84 4.13 -12.09
C ILE A 9 -12.12 3.76 -10.78
N GLY A 10 -12.53 4.40 -9.70
CA GLY A 10 -11.98 4.26 -8.35
C GLY A 10 -11.38 5.56 -7.82
N GLY A 11 -11.94 6.07 -6.71
CA GLY A 11 -11.55 7.29 -6.01
C GLY A 11 -10.52 7.05 -4.88
N GLY A 12 -9.77 5.95 -4.93
CA GLY A 12 -8.59 5.74 -4.08
C GLY A 12 -7.40 6.59 -4.53
N ILE A 13 -6.32 6.56 -3.73
CA ILE A 13 -5.14 7.41 -4.02
C ILE A 13 -4.57 7.18 -5.43
N SER A 14 -4.55 5.94 -5.95
CA SER A 14 -4.06 5.66 -7.30
C SER A 14 -4.89 6.33 -8.37
N GLY A 15 -6.23 6.25 -8.26
CA GLY A 15 -7.14 6.86 -9.25
C GLY A 15 -7.13 8.37 -9.20
N LEU A 16 -7.14 8.96 -8.00
CA LEU A 16 -7.08 10.41 -7.84
C LEU A 16 -5.73 10.99 -8.30
N ALA A 17 -4.63 10.28 -8.05
CA ALA A 17 -3.32 10.66 -8.55
C ALA A 17 -3.23 10.54 -10.08
N ALA A 18 -3.85 9.51 -10.68
CA ALA A 18 -3.95 9.38 -12.13
C ALA A 18 -4.77 10.51 -12.75
N ALA A 19 -5.92 10.85 -12.15
CA ALA A 19 -6.76 11.96 -12.59
C ALA A 19 -6.03 13.30 -12.50
N TRP A 20 -5.30 13.53 -11.40
CA TRP A 20 -4.50 14.73 -11.21
C TRP A 20 -3.39 14.83 -12.29
N ALA A 21 -2.62 13.78 -12.51
CA ALA A 21 -1.57 13.74 -13.52
C ALA A 21 -2.15 13.99 -14.92
N ALA A 22 -3.24 13.33 -15.27
CA ALA A 22 -3.94 13.55 -16.54
C ALA A 22 -4.40 15.01 -16.68
N ARG A 23 -4.91 15.62 -15.63
CA ARG A 23 -5.31 17.03 -15.65
C ARG A 23 -4.13 17.98 -15.83
N GLN A 24 -2.99 17.70 -15.18
CA GLN A 24 -1.76 18.49 -15.38
C GLN A 24 -1.23 18.38 -16.81
N ALA A 25 -1.38 17.21 -17.43
CA ALA A 25 -0.96 16.96 -18.81
C ALA A 25 -2.01 17.34 -19.86
N ALA A 26 -3.22 17.74 -19.48
CA ALA A 26 -4.34 18.08 -20.37
C ALA A 26 -4.00 19.06 -21.52
N PRO A 27 -3.11 20.08 -21.34
CA PRO A 27 -2.70 20.96 -22.44
C PRO A 27 -2.04 20.26 -23.64
N ARG A 28 -1.63 18.99 -23.48
CA ARG A 28 -1.04 18.17 -24.56
C ARG A 28 -2.11 17.52 -25.45
N VAL A 29 -3.40 17.58 -25.06
CA VAL A 29 -4.52 16.99 -25.83
C VAL A 29 -5.19 18.08 -26.65
N GLU A 30 -5.12 17.94 -27.95
CA GLU A 30 -5.80 18.84 -28.89
C GLU A 30 -7.31 18.80 -28.68
N GLY A 31 -7.95 19.96 -28.55
CA GLY A 31 -9.39 20.07 -28.27
C GLY A 31 -9.74 20.07 -26.76
N GLY A 32 -8.77 19.82 -25.90
CA GLY A 32 -8.97 19.78 -24.45
C GLY A 32 -9.27 18.39 -23.89
N LEU A 33 -9.16 18.25 -22.56
CA LEU A 33 -9.40 17.00 -21.84
C LEU A 33 -10.32 17.23 -20.64
N GLU A 34 -11.43 16.54 -20.62
CA GLU A 34 -12.31 16.37 -19.46
C GLU A 34 -11.90 15.11 -18.71
N VAL A 35 -11.72 15.21 -17.39
CA VAL A 35 -11.37 14.07 -16.53
C VAL A 35 -12.48 13.88 -15.50
N LEU A 36 -13.03 12.68 -15.42
CA LEU A 36 -14.10 12.29 -14.49
C LEU A 36 -13.66 11.06 -13.68
N VAL A 37 -13.69 11.18 -12.36
CA VAL A 37 -13.47 10.06 -11.43
C VAL A 37 -14.82 9.53 -10.96
N LEU A 38 -15.03 8.21 -11.04
CA LEU A 38 -16.20 7.51 -10.54
C LEU A 38 -15.80 6.67 -9.33
N GLU A 39 -16.36 7.01 -8.14
CA GLU A 39 -16.13 6.28 -6.90
C GLU A 39 -17.43 5.62 -6.42
N ARG A 40 -17.36 4.34 -6.08
CA ARG A 40 -18.53 3.58 -5.59
C ARG A 40 -18.96 3.96 -4.18
N GLY A 41 -18.00 4.38 -3.34
CA GLY A 41 -18.25 4.81 -1.98
C GLY A 41 -18.89 6.18 -1.90
N SER A 42 -19.34 6.56 -0.71
CA SER A 42 -19.90 7.90 -0.43
C SER A 42 -18.81 8.98 -0.32
N ASP A 43 -17.54 8.59 -0.17
CA ASP A 43 -16.39 9.49 -0.06
C ASP A 43 -15.17 8.90 -0.76
N VAL A 44 -14.19 9.74 -1.04
CA VAL A 44 -12.92 9.36 -1.65
C VAL A 44 -11.89 8.89 -0.63
N GLY A 45 -10.83 8.21 -1.12
CA GLY A 45 -9.71 7.74 -0.31
C GLY A 45 -9.56 6.22 -0.32
N GLY A 46 -10.63 5.48 -0.54
CA GLY A 46 -10.61 4.02 -0.53
C GLY A 46 -10.12 3.48 0.82
N LYS A 47 -9.01 2.73 0.83
CA LYS A 47 -8.42 2.21 2.08
C LYS A 47 -7.68 3.26 2.92
N ALA A 48 -7.46 4.47 2.41
CA ALA A 48 -6.89 5.57 3.16
C ALA A 48 -8.00 6.44 3.75
N SER A 49 -8.87 5.85 4.57
CA SER A 49 -9.91 6.55 5.31
C SER A 49 -9.45 6.88 6.73
N THR A 50 -9.95 8.00 7.24
CA THR A 50 -9.63 8.53 8.56
C THR A 50 -10.92 8.96 9.25
N ILE A 51 -11.12 8.56 10.49
CA ILE A 51 -12.21 9.06 11.31
C ILE A 51 -11.68 10.01 12.39
N ALA A 52 -12.49 11.04 12.68
CA ALA A 52 -12.29 11.93 13.83
C ALA A 52 -13.53 11.84 14.70
N ARG A 53 -13.38 11.35 15.95
CA ARG A 53 -14.47 11.16 16.88
C ARG A 53 -13.97 11.28 18.32
N ASP A 54 -14.68 12.01 19.17
CA ASP A 54 -14.42 12.15 20.61
C ASP A 54 -12.98 12.58 20.94
N GLY A 55 -12.39 13.46 20.12
CA GLY A 55 -11.01 13.92 20.27
C GLY A 55 -9.92 12.93 19.81
N TRP A 56 -10.33 11.79 19.23
CA TRP A 56 -9.45 10.82 18.62
C TRP A 56 -9.46 10.96 17.10
N LEU A 57 -8.29 10.78 16.48
CA LEU A 57 -8.13 10.68 15.03
C LEU A 57 -7.50 9.34 14.70
N VAL A 58 -8.29 8.49 14.04
CA VAL A 58 -7.98 7.08 13.77
C VAL A 58 -7.85 6.83 12.28
N GLU A 59 -6.74 6.24 11.87
CA GLU A 59 -6.56 5.74 10.51
C GLU A 59 -7.20 4.36 10.38
N GLU A 60 -8.10 4.18 9.43
CA GLU A 60 -8.71 2.88 9.14
C GLU A 60 -7.83 1.99 8.26
N GLY A 61 -6.86 2.59 7.58
CA GLY A 61 -5.89 1.93 6.71
C GLY A 61 -4.44 2.31 7.04
N PRO A 62 -3.68 2.88 6.09
CA PRO A 62 -2.29 3.25 6.34
C PRO A 62 -2.18 4.42 7.33
N SER A 63 -1.27 4.32 8.31
CA SER A 63 -1.00 5.39 9.27
C SER A 63 -0.17 6.54 8.70
N GLY A 64 0.56 6.27 7.62
CA GLY A 64 1.47 7.21 7.02
C GLY A 64 2.19 6.62 5.80
N PHE A 65 3.09 7.39 5.23
CA PHE A 65 3.91 6.98 4.09
C PHE A 65 5.37 7.43 4.28
N LEU A 66 6.29 6.77 3.58
CA LEU A 66 7.68 7.21 3.51
C LEU A 66 7.79 8.29 2.45
N GLY A 67 8.29 9.47 2.82
CA GLY A 67 8.59 10.56 1.91
C GLY A 67 9.76 10.25 0.97
N GLY A 68 10.14 11.24 0.15
CA GLY A 68 11.31 11.16 -0.73
C GLY A 68 11.06 10.46 -2.08
N ARG A 69 9.81 10.17 -2.44
CA ARG A 69 9.43 9.82 -3.80
C ARG A 69 9.08 11.09 -4.58
N PRO A 70 9.80 11.41 -5.66
CA PRO A 70 9.61 12.67 -6.39
C PRO A 70 8.17 12.90 -6.86
N GLU A 71 7.49 11.85 -7.33
CA GLU A 71 6.11 11.93 -7.80
C GLU A 71 5.15 12.30 -6.66
N MET A 72 5.34 11.68 -5.49
CA MET A 72 4.52 11.96 -4.31
C MET A 72 4.77 13.37 -3.77
N GLU A 73 6.03 13.83 -3.78
CA GLU A 73 6.40 15.20 -3.39
C GLU A 73 5.75 16.22 -4.33
N ARG A 74 5.84 16.00 -5.64
CA ARG A 74 5.19 16.83 -6.67
C ARG A 74 3.67 16.87 -6.50
N LEU A 75 3.04 15.73 -6.16
CA LEU A 75 1.60 15.65 -5.92
C LEU A 75 1.19 16.50 -4.71
N ILE A 76 1.90 16.34 -3.59
CA ILE A 76 1.62 17.07 -2.34
C ILE A 76 1.82 18.58 -2.52
N ASP A 77 2.89 18.97 -3.23
CA ASP A 77 3.17 20.37 -3.53
C ASP A 77 2.11 20.96 -4.45
N GLY A 78 1.81 20.27 -5.56
CA GLY A 78 0.84 20.71 -6.55
C GLY A 78 -0.59 20.83 -6.04
N ILE A 79 -0.95 20.15 -4.95
CA ILE A 79 -2.25 20.27 -4.30
C ILE A 79 -2.24 21.17 -3.06
N GLY A 80 -1.08 21.76 -2.70
CA GLY A 80 -0.93 22.74 -1.62
C GLY A 80 -0.98 22.13 -0.21
N LEU A 81 -0.52 20.87 -0.03
CA LEU A 81 -0.53 20.19 1.28
C LEU A 81 0.85 20.09 1.96
N VAL A 82 1.86 20.80 1.49
CA VAL A 82 3.22 20.77 2.07
C VAL A 82 3.21 21.09 3.57
N ASN A 83 2.49 22.14 3.98
CA ASN A 83 2.40 22.61 5.36
C ASN A 83 1.45 21.79 6.23
N GLU A 84 0.68 20.89 5.64
CA GLU A 84 -0.25 20.00 6.33
C GLU A 84 0.38 18.65 6.71
N ARG A 85 1.64 18.45 6.36
CA ARG A 85 2.38 17.23 6.72
C ARG A 85 2.55 17.13 8.23
N ALA A 86 2.41 15.93 8.74
CA ALA A 86 2.68 15.53 10.11
C ALA A 86 3.84 14.53 10.10
N PRO A 87 5.10 14.99 10.22
CA PRO A 87 6.23 14.07 10.30
C PRO A 87 6.13 13.22 11.57
N ALA A 88 6.53 11.96 11.48
CA ALA A 88 6.52 11.08 12.63
C ALA A 88 7.53 11.58 13.70
N ASN A 89 7.18 11.42 14.96
CA ASN A 89 8.03 11.75 16.08
C ASN A 89 9.35 10.96 16.02
N ARG A 90 10.44 11.52 16.52
CA ARG A 90 11.76 10.85 16.55
C ARG A 90 11.74 9.52 17.27
N THR A 91 10.87 9.38 18.27
CA THR A 91 10.65 8.13 19.01
C THR A 91 10.12 6.99 18.16
N SER A 92 9.50 7.27 16.99
CA SER A 92 9.04 6.26 16.03
C SER A 92 10.16 5.40 15.44
N ALA A 93 11.42 5.82 15.58
CA ALA A 93 12.57 4.98 15.22
C ALA A 93 12.70 3.74 16.12
N ARG A 94 12.17 3.78 17.34
CA ARG A 94 12.16 2.64 18.26
C ARG A 94 11.07 1.66 17.85
N ARG A 95 11.45 0.44 17.51
CA ARG A 95 10.54 -0.65 17.10
C ARG A 95 10.69 -1.81 18.05
N PHE A 96 9.62 -2.55 18.27
CA PHE A 96 9.61 -3.60 19.26
C PHE A 96 9.07 -4.91 18.67
N LEU A 97 9.51 -6.01 19.26
CA LEU A 97 9.05 -7.37 18.99
C LEU A 97 8.67 -8.02 20.32
N PHE A 98 7.46 -8.57 20.40
CA PHE A 98 7.09 -9.45 21.49
C PHE A 98 7.54 -10.86 21.16
N ARG A 99 8.42 -11.40 22.03
CA ARG A 99 8.96 -12.73 21.88
C ARG A 99 9.43 -13.29 23.22
N ALA A 100 9.19 -14.60 23.44
CA ALA A 100 9.49 -15.30 24.68
C ALA A 100 8.94 -14.56 25.92
N GLY A 101 7.65 -14.16 25.83
CA GLY A 101 6.91 -13.51 26.90
C GLY A 101 7.33 -12.07 27.21
N ARG A 102 8.13 -11.41 26.38
CA ARG A 102 8.65 -10.04 26.64
C ARG A 102 8.63 -9.15 25.41
N ILE A 103 8.37 -7.85 25.61
CA ILE A 103 8.57 -6.81 24.61
C ILE A 103 10.07 -6.47 24.56
N ARG A 104 10.68 -6.59 23.39
CA ARG A 104 12.12 -6.37 23.13
C ARG A 104 12.29 -5.29 22.09
N GLN A 105 13.18 -4.35 22.32
CA GLN A 105 13.50 -3.35 21.30
C GLN A 105 14.33 -4.00 20.19
N ILE A 106 13.94 -3.75 18.93
CA ILE A 106 14.71 -4.18 17.76
C ILE A 106 15.68 -3.06 17.37
N ASP A 107 16.97 -3.37 17.45
CA ASP A 107 18.05 -2.58 16.89
C ASP A 107 18.89 -3.50 16.01
N LEU A 108 19.27 -3.04 14.82
CA LEU A 108 20.08 -3.84 13.90
C LEU A 108 21.56 -3.95 14.31
N ASN A 109 21.94 -3.38 15.45
CA ASN A 109 23.27 -3.55 16.04
C ASN A 109 23.44 -5.00 16.54
N PRO A 110 24.47 -5.75 16.10
CA PRO A 110 24.72 -7.14 16.49
C PRO A 110 24.77 -7.36 18.00
N VAL A 111 25.37 -6.44 18.77
CA VAL A 111 25.47 -6.52 20.23
C VAL A 111 24.08 -6.36 20.85
N SER A 112 23.27 -5.44 20.33
CA SER A 112 21.89 -5.24 20.79
C SER A 112 21.03 -6.46 20.54
N LEU A 113 21.13 -7.08 19.35
CA LEU A 113 20.39 -8.29 19.00
C LEU A 113 20.70 -9.48 19.92
N LEU A 114 21.98 -9.61 20.34
CA LEU A 114 22.41 -10.59 21.35
C LEU A 114 21.85 -10.26 22.74
N ARG A 115 22.03 -9.03 23.20
CA ARG A 115 21.60 -8.59 24.53
C ARG A 115 20.08 -8.73 24.72
N GLU A 116 19.33 -8.34 23.71
CA GLU A 116 17.86 -8.46 23.71
C GLU A 116 17.40 -9.91 23.47
N GLY A 117 18.30 -10.86 23.18
CA GLY A 117 17.98 -12.26 22.89
C GLY A 117 17.14 -12.46 21.65
N ILE A 118 17.19 -11.50 20.70
CA ILE A 118 16.53 -11.62 19.40
C ILE A 118 17.24 -12.66 18.58
N LEU A 119 18.58 -12.60 18.53
CA LEU A 119 19.44 -13.60 17.88
C LEU A 119 20.40 -14.23 18.90
N GLY A 120 20.69 -15.51 18.71
CA GLY A 120 21.77 -16.17 19.41
C GLY A 120 23.14 -15.85 18.80
N PRO A 121 24.26 -16.23 19.48
CA PRO A 121 25.61 -15.98 18.99
C PRO A 121 25.85 -16.54 17.57
N ARG A 122 25.33 -17.75 17.30
CA ARG A 122 25.43 -18.39 15.97
C ARG A 122 24.63 -17.63 14.91
N GLY A 123 23.44 -17.11 15.26
CA GLY A 123 22.61 -16.30 14.37
C GLY A 123 23.29 -15.00 14.00
N VAL A 124 23.89 -14.31 14.97
CA VAL A 124 24.66 -13.09 14.73
C VAL A 124 25.89 -13.36 13.85
N ALA A 125 26.66 -14.41 14.17
CA ALA A 125 27.83 -14.79 13.34
C ALA A 125 27.42 -15.11 11.91
N ARG A 126 26.29 -15.83 11.72
CA ARG A 126 25.75 -16.15 10.40
C ARG A 126 25.29 -14.90 9.64
N MET A 127 24.63 -13.95 10.32
CA MET A 127 24.21 -12.66 9.75
C MET A 127 25.44 -11.83 9.30
N LEU A 128 26.48 -11.76 10.10
CA LEU A 128 27.71 -11.03 9.78
C LEU A 128 28.51 -11.67 8.65
N ALA A 129 28.36 -12.97 8.42
CA ALA A 129 28.97 -13.69 7.29
C ALA A 129 28.25 -13.43 5.96
N GLU A 130 27.17 -12.64 5.92
CA GLU A 130 26.39 -12.35 4.71
C GLU A 130 27.23 -11.89 3.52
N PRO A 131 28.25 -11.01 3.64
CA PRO A 131 29.06 -10.55 2.51
C PRO A 131 29.85 -11.66 1.78
N PHE A 132 30.01 -12.81 2.43
CA PHE A 132 30.73 -13.97 1.86
C PHE A 132 29.80 -15.00 1.22
N ILE A 133 28.49 -14.79 1.29
CA ILE A 133 27.52 -15.68 0.65
C ILE A 133 27.42 -15.34 -0.83
N ALA A 134 27.53 -16.36 -1.69
CA ALA A 134 27.39 -16.18 -3.12
C ALA A 134 26.02 -15.62 -3.50
N ALA A 135 26.02 -14.63 -4.40
CA ALA A 135 24.78 -14.08 -4.94
C ALA A 135 24.12 -15.10 -5.88
N ARG A 136 22.81 -15.17 -5.83
CA ARG A 136 22.01 -15.98 -6.75
C ARG A 136 21.91 -15.25 -8.10
N ARG A 137 22.14 -15.98 -9.21
CA ARG A 137 22.20 -15.42 -10.56
C ARG A 137 21.27 -16.11 -11.57
N ASP A 138 20.45 -17.06 -11.11
CA ASP A 138 19.57 -17.84 -11.98
C ASP A 138 18.31 -17.09 -12.43
N GLY A 139 18.07 -15.87 -11.90
CA GLY A 139 16.89 -15.04 -12.22
C GLY A 139 15.56 -15.62 -11.73
N ALA A 140 15.57 -16.75 -11.02
CA ALA A 140 14.36 -17.35 -10.51
C ALA A 140 13.80 -16.55 -9.32
N ASP A 141 12.48 -16.40 -9.28
CA ASP A 141 11.79 -15.78 -8.16
C ASP A 141 11.95 -16.62 -6.88
N GLU A 142 12.14 -15.97 -5.75
CA GLU A 142 12.25 -16.64 -4.45
C GLU A 142 11.42 -15.92 -3.39
N SER A 143 11.04 -16.66 -2.34
CA SER A 143 10.29 -16.05 -1.26
C SER A 143 11.18 -15.15 -0.39
N VAL A 144 10.56 -14.14 0.23
CA VAL A 144 11.22 -13.23 1.19
C VAL A 144 11.92 -14.00 2.30
N TRP A 145 11.29 -15.08 2.79
CA TRP A 145 11.87 -15.96 3.80
C TRP A 145 13.07 -16.74 3.26
N ALA A 146 12.96 -17.36 2.09
CA ALA A 146 14.03 -18.14 1.49
C ALA A 146 15.27 -17.27 1.22
N PHE A 147 15.06 -16.08 0.67
CA PHE A 147 16.12 -15.09 0.49
C PHE A 147 16.81 -14.74 1.83
N ALA A 148 16.04 -14.41 2.85
CA ALA A 148 16.59 -14.05 4.15
C ALA A 148 17.34 -15.23 4.80
N ALA A 149 16.79 -16.45 4.73
CA ALA A 149 17.41 -17.65 5.26
C ALA A 149 18.74 -17.95 4.55
N ARG A 150 18.77 -17.83 3.22
CA ARG A 150 19.96 -18.00 2.39
C ARG A 150 21.02 -16.93 2.67
N ARG A 151 20.64 -15.65 2.77
CA ARG A 151 21.58 -14.53 2.93
C ARG A 151 21.98 -14.30 4.38
N LEU A 152 21.01 -14.22 5.29
CA LEU A 152 21.21 -13.81 6.68
C LEU A 152 21.14 -14.97 7.68
N GLY A 153 20.64 -16.12 7.25
CA GLY A 153 20.45 -17.31 8.07
C GLY A 153 19.00 -17.49 8.55
N ALA A 154 18.61 -18.73 8.80
CA ALA A 154 17.24 -19.10 9.17
C ALA A 154 16.76 -18.40 10.47
N GLU A 155 17.65 -18.18 11.41
CA GLU A 155 17.30 -17.51 12.68
C GLU A 155 16.85 -16.05 12.44
N VAL A 156 17.52 -15.31 11.56
CA VAL A 156 17.12 -13.96 11.14
C VAL A 156 15.80 -14.02 10.37
N ALA A 157 15.67 -14.98 9.45
CA ALA A 157 14.46 -15.15 8.66
C ALA A 157 13.23 -15.40 9.54
N ASP A 158 13.34 -16.29 10.52
CA ASP A 158 12.22 -16.65 11.40
C ASP A 158 11.92 -15.57 12.46
N ARG A 159 12.95 -14.95 13.01
CA ARG A 159 12.78 -14.07 14.17
C ARG A 159 12.58 -12.60 13.84
N MET A 160 13.01 -12.17 12.66
CA MET A 160 12.93 -10.77 12.23
C MET A 160 12.10 -10.59 10.95
N ILE A 161 12.33 -11.42 9.94
CA ILE A 161 11.72 -11.23 8.62
C ILE A 161 10.26 -11.69 8.59
N LEU A 162 9.91 -12.83 9.22
CA LEU A 162 8.51 -13.26 9.33
C LEU A 162 7.65 -12.21 10.04
N PRO A 163 8.01 -11.69 11.24
CA PRO A 163 7.22 -10.63 11.88
C PRO A 163 7.18 -9.34 11.06
N MET A 164 8.26 -8.98 10.37
CA MET A 164 8.31 -7.80 9.50
C MET A 164 7.31 -7.92 8.34
N ALA A 165 7.28 -9.07 7.65
CA ALA A 165 6.35 -9.30 6.56
C ALA A 165 4.88 -9.27 7.04
N LEU A 166 4.61 -9.80 8.24
CA LEU A 166 3.30 -9.69 8.88
C LEU A 166 2.92 -8.23 9.15
N GLY A 167 3.85 -7.41 9.63
CA GLY A 167 3.59 -5.99 9.91
C GLY A 167 3.37 -5.12 8.67
N ILE A 168 3.96 -5.48 7.52
CA ILE A 168 3.88 -4.70 6.27
C ILE A 168 2.75 -5.18 5.38
N PHE A 169 2.65 -6.50 5.15
CA PHE A 169 1.74 -7.12 4.20
C PHE A 169 0.57 -7.87 4.88
N ALA A 170 0.59 -8.01 6.22
CA ALA A 170 -0.20 -9.03 6.91
C ALA A 170 -0.06 -10.40 6.21
N GLY A 171 1.14 -10.67 5.66
CA GLY A 171 1.44 -11.73 4.70
C GLY A 171 2.40 -12.78 5.24
N ASP A 172 2.45 -13.92 4.55
CA ASP A 172 3.42 -14.98 4.84
C ASP A 172 4.71 -14.76 4.03
N ALA A 173 5.81 -14.44 4.69
CA ALA A 173 7.11 -14.26 4.03
C ALA A 173 7.60 -15.51 3.28
N ARG A 174 7.05 -16.70 3.57
CA ARG A 174 7.35 -17.94 2.83
C ARG A 174 6.67 -18.02 1.47
N ARG A 175 5.63 -17.20 1.26
CA ARG A 175 4.86 -17.12 0.00
C ARG A 175 5.11 -15.85 -0.77
N LEU A 176 5.41 -14.75 -0.10
CA LEU A 176 5.68 -13.45 -0.72
C LEU A 176 6.95 -13.50 -1.57
N SER A 177 6.86 -13.05 -2.84
CA SER A 177 7.98 -12.86 -3.75
C SER A 177 8.90 -11.76 -3.25
N LEU A 178 10.20 -12.01 -3.18
CA LEU A 178 11.17 -10.98 -2.87
C LEU A 178 11.16 -9.86 -3.92
N ALA A 179 11.19 -10.25 -5.19
CA ALA A 179 11.28 -9.31 -6.31
C ALA A 179 10.07 -8.37 -6.37
N ALA A 180 8.87 -8.89 -6.08
CA ALA A 180 7.64 -8.10 -6.11
C ALA A 180 7.41 -7.31 -4.82
N ALA A 181 7.63 -7.92 -3.64
CA ALA A 181 7.32 -7.29 -2.36
C ALA A 181 8.44 -6.36 -1.85
N PHE A 182 9.69 -6.69 -2.13
CA PHE A 182 10.88 -5.95 -1.67
C PHE A 182 11.91 -5.75 -2.80
N PRO A 183 11.55 -5.09 -3.92
CA PRO A 183 12.40 -4.97 -5.11
C PRO A 183 13.75 -4.31 -4.81
N ARG A 184 13.80 -3.37 -3.86
CA ARG A 184 15.05 -2.73 -3.43
C ARG A 184 16.02 -3.73 -2.77
N MET A 185 15.52 -4.71 -2.04
CA MET A 185 16.37 -5.74 -1.42
C MET A 185 16.92 -6.71 -2.48
N ALA A 186 16.08 -7.10 -3.44
CA ALA A 186 16.51 -7.89 -4.60
C ALA A 186 17.58 -7.15 -5.42
N ALA A 187 17.42 -5.85 -5.64
CA ALA A 187 18.38 -5.01 -6.35
C ALA A 187 19.72 -4.93 -5.62
N LEU A 188 19.76 -4.84 -4.28
CA LEU A 188 21.02 -4.82 -3.52
C LEU A 188 21.87 -6.08 -3.77
N GLU A 189 21.26 -7.26 -3.79
CA GLU A 189 22.00 -8.49 -4.12
C GLU A 189 22.46 -8.50 -5.57
N ARG A 190 21.59 -8.13 -6.51
CA ARG A 190 21.90 -8.13 -7.94
C ARG A 190 23.05 -7.18 -8.27
N GLU A 191 23.05 -5.97 -7.72
CA GLU A 191 24.01 -4.90 -8.02
C GLU A 191 25.34 -5.05 -7.26
N HIS A 192 25.25 -5.45 -5.99
CA HIS A 192 26.40 -5.45 -5.08
C HIS A 192 26.84 -6.85 -4.63
N GLY A 193 26.09 -7.90 -5.02
CA GLY A 193 26.33 -9.28 -4.59
C GLY A 193 26.08 -9.53 -3.09
N SER A 194 25.66 -8.49 -2.32
CA SER A 194 25.50 -8.54 -0.87
C SER A 194 24.60 -7.42 -0.38
N LEU A 195 23.74 -7.71 0.59
CA LEU A 195 22.93 -6.71 1.25
C LEU A 195 23.79 -5.72 2.05
N ILE A 196 24.75 -6.23 2.82
CA ILE A 196 25.63 -5.38 3.67
C ILE A 196 26.48 -4.48 2.79
N ARG A 197 27.13 -5.02 1.75
CA ARG A 197 27.93 -4.20 0.79
C ARG A 197 27.06 -3.15 0.11
N GLY A 198 25.86 -3.53 -0.35
CA GLY A 198 24.94 -2.59 -0.98
C GLY A 198 24.45 -1.48 -0.04
N MET A 199 24.14 -1.81 1.21
CA MET A 199 23.78 -0.81 2.21
C MET A 199 24.93 0.15 2.52
N VAL A 200 26.16 -0.36 2.61
CA VAL A 200 27.36 0.48 2.82
C VAL A 200 27.60 1.40 1.62
N ALA A 201 27.51 0.86 0.38
CA ALA A 201 27.71 1.62 -0.85
C ALA A 201 26.66 2.75 -1.04
N ARG A 202 25.45 2.55 -0.53
CA ARG A 202 24.35 3.54 -0.59
C ARG A 202 24.31 4.47 0.62
N ARG A 203 25.19 4.30 1.63
CA ARG A 203 25.22 5.12 2.83
C ARG A 203 25.49 6.59 2.46
N GLY A 204 24.55 7.48 2.81
CA GLY A 204 24.63 8.91 2.49
C GLY A 204 24.11 9.32 1.10
N ARG A 205 23.73 8.36 0.22
CA ARG A 205 23.24 8.68 -1.14
C ARG A 205 21.72 8.66 -1.26
N THR A 206 21.03 7.97 -0.36
CA THR A 206 19.56 7.97 -0.30
C THR A 206 19.10 8.49 1.05
N SER A 207 18.48 9.65 1.08
CA SER A 207 17.59 9.97 2.19
C SER A 207 16.41 9.03 2.08
N SER A 208 16.36 7.96 2.89
CA SER A 208 15.07 7.30 3.15
C SER A 208 14.18 8.39 3.70
N GLY A 209 13.15 8.79 2.95
CA GLY A 209 12.25 9.86 3.38
C GLY A 209 11.72 9.56 4.79
N ALA A 210 11.55 10.60 5.58
CA ALA A 210 10.96 10.45 6.90
C ALA A 210 9.54 9.89 6.79
N LEU A 211 9.18 9.01 7.72
CA LEU A 211 7.79 8.59 7.84
C LEU A 211 6.94 9.82 8.15
N THR A 212 5.90 10.04 7.38
CA THR A 212 5.03 11.19 7.50
C THR A 212 3.57 10.81 7.30
N SER A 213 2.67 11.64 7.80
CA SER A 213 1.22 11.58 7.63
C SER A 213 0.72 12.98 7.30
N PHE A 214 -0.58 13.24 7.45
CA PHE A 214 -1.16 14.58 7.41
C PHE A 214 -1.84 14.92 8.73
N ARG A 215 -1.99 16.21 9.04
CA ARG A 215 -2.57 16.69 10.30
C ARG A 215 -3.99 16.17 10.54
N CYS A 216 -4.81 16.14 9.49
CA CYS A 216 -6.17 15.60 9.54
C CYS A 216 -6.26 14.13 9.09
N GLY A 217 -5.14 13.39 9.12
CA GLY A 217 -5.09 11.99 8.74
C GLY A 217 -4.81 11.75 7.26
N MET A 218 -4.63 10.47 6.91
CA MET A 218 -4.23 10.05 5.57
C MET A 218 -5.27 10.35 4.49
N GLN A 219 -6.55 10.45 4.85
CA GLN A 219 -7.64 10.80 3.92
C GLN A 219 -7.58 12.26 3.47
N GLN A 220 -6.81 13.11 4.15
CA GLN A 220 -6.68 14.53 3.80
C GLN A 220 -6.17 14.73 2.36
N LEU A 221 -5.20 13.93 1.90
CA LEU A 221 -4.69 14.05 0.53
C LEU A 221 -5.73 13.61 -0.52
N PRO A 222 -6.38 12.44 -0.43
CA PRO A 222 -7.49 12.08 -1.32
C PRO A 222 -8.59 13.15 -1.42
N ARG A 223 -9.04 13.68 -0.30
CA ARG A 223 -10.07 14.74 -0.29
C ARG A 223 -9.58 16.03 -0.96
N ALA A 224 -8.37 16.47 -0.66
CA ALA A 224 -7.79 17.64 -1.32
C ALA A 224 -7.63 17.45 -2.83
N LEU A 225 -7.27 16.25 -3.28
CA LEU A 225 -7.23 15.92 -4.72
C LEU A 225 -8.60 16.01 -5.36
N ALA A 226 -9.64 15.48 -4.72
CA ALA A 226 -11.01 15.56 -5.22
C ALA A 226 -11.53 17.00 -5.28
N GLU A 227 -11.20 17.83 -4.30
CA GLU A 227 -11.65 19.22 -4.19
C GLU A 227 -10.87 20.20 -5.09
N ARG A 228 -9.55 20.01 -5.22
CA ARG A 228 -8.63 21.00 -5.81
C ARG A 228 -7.88 20.48 -7.03
N GLY A 229 -8.03 19.20 -7.39
CA GLY A 229 -7.28 18.56 -8.48
C GLY A 229 -7.67 19.02 -9.89
N GLY A 230 -8.75 19.81 -10.04
CA GLY A 230 -9.19 20.37 -11.30
C GLY A 230 -9.89 19.35 -12.23
N PHE A 231 -10.45 18.30 -11.68
CA PHE A 231 -11.23 17.27 -12.34
C PHE A 231 -12.54 17.00 -11.59
N ALA A 232 -13.52 16.41 -12.28
CA ALA A 232 -14.80 16.06 -11.65
C ALA A 232 -14.69 14.73 -10.88
N VAL A 233 -15.35 14.64 -9.71
CA VAL A 233 -15.49 13.41 -8.93
C VAL A 233 -16.96 13.16 -8.66
N ARG A 234 -17.42 11.93 -8.93
CA ARG A 234 -18.76 11.45 -8.62
C ARG A 234 -18.66 10.28 -7.66
N CYS A 235 -19.02 10.49 -6.41
CA CYS A 235 -19.18 9.44 -5.40
C CYS A 235 -20.56 8.77 -5.51
N GLY A 236 -20.71 7.57 -4.91
CA GLY A 236 -21.91 6.73 -5.04
C GLY A 236 -22.09 6.15 -6.46
N ALA A 237 -21.08 6.27 -7.31
CA ALA A 237 -21.12 5.88 -8.73
C ALA A 237 -20.42 4.53 -8.95
N LYS A 238 -21.13 3.44 -8.66
CA LYS A 238 -20.60 2.09 -8.88
C LYS A 238 -20.69 1.73 -10.36
N VAL A 239 -19.53 1.62 -11.01
CA VAL A 239 -19.47 1.12 -12.40
C VAL A 239 -19.81 -0.36 -12.43
N ARG A 240 -20.77 -0.74 -13.28
CA ARG A 240 -21.25 -2.12 -13.46
C ARG A 240 -20.74 -2.81 -14.72
N ALA A 241 -20.44 -2.03 -15.77
CA ALA A 241 -19.96 -2.57 -17.03
C ALA A 241 -19.15 -1.55 -17.84
N LEU A 242 -18.25 -2.08 -18.67
CA LEU A 242 -17.57 -1.38 -19.73
C LEU A 242 -17.94 -2.02 -21.07
N ALA A 243 -18.09 -1.24 -22.12
CA ALA A 243 -18.23 -1.76 -23.46
C ALA A 243 -17.35 -0.96 -24.44
N ARG A 244 -16.75 -1.64 -25.41
CA ARG A 244 -16.01 -0.97 -26.50
C ARG A 244 -16.98 -0.33 -27.47
N THR A 245 -16.58 0.85 -27.95
CA THR A 245 -17.25 1.56 -29.04
C THR A 245 -16.27 1.75 -30.20
N ASN A 246 -16.75 2.27 -31.32
CA ASN A 246 -15.88 2.59 -32.47
C ASN A 246 -14.81 3.65 -32.12
N ASP A 247 -15.15 4.58 -31.22
CA ASP A 247 -14.31 5.74 -30.89
C ASP A 247 -13.65 5.66 -29.49
N GLY A 248 -13.91 4.59 -28.72
CA GLY A 248 -13.38 4.46 -27.36
C GLY A 248 -14.17 3.45 -26.51
N TRP A 249 -14.72 3.92 -25.41
CA TRP A 249 -15.41 3.12 -24.39
C TRP A 249 -16.74 3.76 -23.98
N SER A 250 -17.67 2.95 -23.52
CA SER A 250 -18.84 3.38 -22.77
C SER A 250 -18.82 2.78 -21.37
N VAL A 251 -19.12 3.60 -20.37
CA VAL A 251 -19.07 3.25 -18.95
C VAL A 251 -20.50 3.28 -18.41
N ALA A 252 -20.98 2.12 -17.95
CA ALA A 252 -22.31 1.99 -17.35
C ALA A 252 -22.21 2.05 -15.82
N VAL A 253 -22.97 2.94 -15.18
CA VAL A 253 -23.04 3.12 -13.73
C VAL A 253 -24.35 2.54 -13.20
N ASP A 254 -24.31 1.94 -12.01
CA ASP A 254 -25.52 1.43 -11.35
C ASP A 254 -26.51 2.58 -11.10
N GLY A 255 -27.79 2.37 -11.49
CA GLY A 255 -28.86 3.35 -11.32
C GLY A 255 -28.94 4.42 -12.41
N ASP A 256 -27.93 4.56 -13.29
CA ASP A 256 -27.99 5.48 -14.42
C ASP A 256 -28.72 4.85 -15.61
N ALA A 257 -29.59 5.61 -16.26
CA ALA A 257 -30.27 5.21 -17.49
C ALA A 257 -29.32 5.29 -18.70
N GLU A 258 -28.40 6.26 -18.70
CA GLU A 258 -27.48 6.52 -19.79
C GLU A 258 -26.05 6.07 -19.44
N VAL A 259 -25.31 5.67 -20.47
CA VAL A 259 -23.90 5.33 -20.34
C VAL A 259 -23.04 6.59 -20.53
N ILE A 260 -21.89 6.63 -19.87
CA ILE A 260 -20.90 7.70 -20.00
C ILE A 260 -19.93 7.34 -21.12
N PRO A 261 -19.89 8.10 -22.23
CA PRO A 261 -18.88 7.90 -23.28
C PRO A 261 -17.51 8.37 -22.79
N ALA A 262 -16.46 7.63 -23.16
CA ALA A 262 -15.08 7.93 -22.81
C ALA A 262 -14.11 7.59 -23.94
N ASP A 263 -13.17 8.49 -24.26
CA ASP A 263 -12.08 8.23 -25.21
C ASP A 263 -11.02 7.29 -24.59
N ALA A 264 -10.85 7.35 -23.26
CA ALA A 264 -10.01 6.43 -22.49
C ALA A 264 -10.60 6.17 -21.09
N VAL A 265 -10.26 5.02 -20.52
CA VAL A 265 -10.67 4.60 -19.19
C VAL A 265 -9.45 4.15 -18.40
N ILE A 266 -9.32 4.56 -17.13
CA ILE A 266 -8.33 4.03 -16.19
C ILE A 266 -9.07 3.25 -15.12
N LEU A 267 -8.76 1.96 -15.01
CA LEU A 267 -9.18 1.10 -13.91
C LEU A 267 -8.24 1.31 -12.72
N ALA A 268 -8.73 1.92 -11.64
CA ALA A 268 -7.96 2.26 -10.45
C ALA A 268 -8.55 1.68 -9.16
N GLY A 269 -9.34 0.63 -9.29
CA GLY A 269 -9.96 -0.08 -8.19
C GLY A 269 -9.11 -1.25 -7.68
N GLU A 270 -9.69 -2.02 -6.78
CA GLU A 270 -9.15 -3.29 -6.32
C GLU A 270 -9.11 -4.32 -7.47
N ALA A 271 -8.03 -5.10 -7.61
CA ALA A 271 -7.87 -6.04 -8.72
C ALA A 271 -9.08 -6.98 -8.89
N TRP A 272 -9.58 -7.54 -7.79
CA TRP A 272 -10.78 -8.39 -7.79
C TRP A 272 -12.06 -7.66 -8.20
N ALA A 273 -12.15 -6.34 -7.96
CA ALA A 273 -13.32 -5.54 -8.33
C ALA A 273 -13.26 -5.07 -9.79
N MET A 274 -12.07 -4.99 -10.37
CA MET A 274 -11.86 -4.66 -11.78
C MET A 274 -12.04 -5.86 -12.69
N ALA A 275 -11.80 -7.09 -12.19
CA ALA A 275 -11.90 -8.31 -12.98
C ALA A 275 -13.24 -8.48 -13.72
N PRO A 276 -14.41 -8.28 -13.10
CA PRO A 276 -15.70 -8.38 -13.80
C PRO A 276 -15.87 -7.34 -14.93
N LEU A 277 -15.24 -6.17 -14.83
CA LEU A 277 -15.32 -5.11 -15.84
C LEU A 277 -14.54 -5.45 -17.11
N VAL A 278 -13.46 -6.21 -16.99
CA VAL A 278 -12.64 -6.61 -18.13
C VAL A 278 -12.99 -7.99 -18.67
N GLN A 279 -13.71 -8.81 -17.91
CA GLN A 279 -14.05 -10.19 -18.29
C GLN A 279 -14.75 -10.31 -19.67
N PRO A 280 -15.69 -9.44 -20.08
CA PRO A 280 -16.30 -9.51 -21.40
C PRO A 280 -15.35 -9.21 -22.57
N HIS A 281 -14.19 -8.59 -22.28
CA HIS A 281 -13.20 -8.18 -23.27
C HIS A 281 -12.00 -9.10 -23.33
N ASP A 282 -11.60 -9.62 -22.16
CA ASP A 282 -10.43 -10.51 -21.99
C ASP A 282 -10.62 -11.37 -20.72
N ALA A 283 -11.10 -12.59 -20.89
CA ALA A 283 -11.32 -13.52 -19.76
C ALA A 283 -9.99 -13.95 -19.08
N PRO A 284 -8.90 -14.22 -19.81
CA PRO A 284 -7.57 -14.40 -19.21
C PRO A 284 -7.12 -13.25 -18.33
N LEU A 285 -7.27 -12.01 -18.77
CA LEU A 285 -6.95 -10.82 -17.94
C LEU A 285 -7.78 -10.79 -16.65
N ALA A 286 -9.08 -11.07 -16.74
CA ALA A 286 -9.95 -11.13 -15.56
C ALA A 286 -9.51 -12.22 -14.57
N ALA A 287 -9.07 -13.38 -15.08
CA ALA A 287 -8.54 -14.46 -14.25
C ALA A 287 -7.25 -14.07 -13.54
N GLU A 288 -6.31 -13.39 -14.22
CA GLU A 288 -5.07 -12.90 -13.59
C GLU A 288 -5.34 -11.88 -12.49
N LEU A 289 -6.30 -10.96 -12.69
CA LEU A 289 -6.71 -9.98 -11.67
C LEU A 289 -7.37 -10.67 -10.46
N THR A 290 -8.23 -11.65 -10.70
CA THR A 290 -8.92 -12.41 -9.64
C THR A 290 -7.96 -13.24 -8.81
N ALA A 291 -6.89 -13.74 -9.41
CA ALA A 291 -5.88 -14.57 -8.77
C ALA A 291 -4.95 -13.80 -7.80
N ILE A 292 -5.05 -12.46 -7.75
CA ILE A 292 -4.32 -11.66 -6.74
C ILE A 292 -5.02 -11.81 -5.40
N SER A 293 -4.42 -12.58 -4.51
CA SER A 293 -4.96 -12.85 -3.17
C SER A 293 -5.00 -11.59 -2.32
N CYS A 294 -6.12 -11.35 -1.64
CA CYS A 294 -6.32 -10.24 -0.70
C CYS A 294 -7.01 -10.78 0.56
N PRO A 295 -6.27 -11.34 1.52
CA PRO A 295 -6.88 -11.89 2.74
C PRO A 295 -7.53 -10.81 3.59
N PRO A 296 -8.52 -11.17 4.45
CA PRO A 296 -9.18 -10.24 5.34
C PRO A 296 -8.21 -9.74 6.41
N VAL A 297 -8.32 -8.46 6.74
CA VAL A 297 -7.63 -7.82 7.88
C VAL A 297 -8.66 -7.04 8.68
N ALA A 298 -8.55 -7.11 9.99
CA ALA A 298 -9.27 -6.25 10.90
C ALA A 298 -8.29 -5.37 11.69
N VAL A 299 -8.73 -4.15 11.95
CA VAL A 299 -8.01 -3.16 12.77
C VAL A 299 -8.91 -2.78 13.94
N VAL A 300 -8.38 -2.87 15.15
CA VAL A 300 -9.07 -2.44 16.36
C VAL A 300 -8.26 -1.32 17.01
N ALA A 301 -8.83 -0.13 17.04
CA ALA A 301 -8.24 1.03 17.69
C ALA A 301 -8.81 1.17 19.11
N LEU A 302 -7.95 1.12 20.12
CA LEU A 302 -8.30 1.28 21.52
C LEU A 302 -7.56 2.48 22.10
N GLY A 303 -8.33 3.45 22.61
CA GLY A 303 -7.81 4.61 23.33
C GLY A 303 -7.80 4.35 24.84
N PHE A 304 -6.68 4.66 25.51
CA PHE A 304 -6.54 4.47 26.93
C PHE A 304 -6.13 5.76 27.62
N GLY A 305 -6.60 5.92 28.86
CA GLY A 305 -6.25 7.05 29.72
C GLY A 305 -4.79 7.05 30.20
N PRO A 306 -4.35 8.14 30.89
CA PRO A 306 -2.94 8.36 31.24
C PRO A 306 -2.32 7.25 32.10
N ALA A 307 -3.05 6.63 33.01
CA ALA A 307 -2.55 5.56 33.86
C ALA A 307 -2.14 4.31 33.04
N ALA A 308 -2.99 3.90 32.09
CA ALA A 308 -2.72 2.80 31.18
C ALA A 308 -1.66 3.19 30.13
N ALA A 309 -1.68 4.44 29.64
CA ALA A 309 -0.71 4.95 28.68
C ALA A 309 0.73 4.84 29.17
N ALA A 310 0.97 5.01 30.48
CA ALA A 310 2.29 4.86 31.10
C ALA A 310 2.87 3.44 31.01
N ARG A 311 2.04 2.42 30.74
CA ARG A 311 2.48 1.03 30.56
C ARG A 311 2.89 0.69 29.14
N VAL A 312 2.52 1.53 28.16
CA VAL A 312 2.86 1.34 26.74
C VAL A 312 4.24 1.94 26.46
N PRO A 313 5.20 1.17 25.92
CA PRO A 313 6.51 1.72 25.57
C PRO A 313 6.40 2.86 24.57
N VAL A 314 7.32 3.84 24.66
CA VAL A 314 7.36 4.95 23.72
C VAL A 314 8.09 4.54 22.44
N GLY A 315 7.40 4.53 21.31
CA GLY A 315 7.98 4.13 20.03
C GLY A 315 6.94 3.95 18.92
N PHE A 316 7.29 3.16 17.92
CA PHE A 316 6.44 2.91 16.76
C PHE A 316 5.27 1.98 17.08
N GLY A 317 5.56 0.90 17.77
CA GLY A 317 4.65 -0.19 18.02
C GLY A 317 5.40 -1.50 18.21
N VAL A 318 4.66 -2.58 18.39
CA VAL A 318 5.19 -3.91 18.61
C VAL A 318 4.64 -4.91 17.59
N LEU A 319 5.52 -5.71 17.01
CA LEU A 319 5.17 -6.90 16.24
C LEU A 319 5.10 -8.09 17.20
N ILE A 320 4.21 -9.03 16.91
CA ILE A 320 4.08 -10.25 17.72
C ILE A 320 4.69 -11.42 16.95
N ALA A 321 5.68 -12.09 17.52
CA ALA A 321 6.22 -13.30 16.94
C ALA A 321 5.16 -14.42 16.94
N ARG A 322 5.14 -15.24 15.91
CA ARG A 322 4.21 -16.38 15.86
C ARG A 322 4.55 -17.40 16.96
N GLY A 323 3.52 -18.04 17.50
CA GLY A 323 3.66 -19.01 18.58
C GLY A 323 3.65 -18.42 19.99
N GLU A 324 3.53 -17.11 20.15
CA GLU A 324 3.46 -16.43 21.46
C GLU A 324 2.05 -16.46 22.08
N GLY A 325 1.11 -17.17 21.47
CA GLY A 325 -0.26 -17.30 21.97
C GLY A 325 -1.15 -16.08 21.74
N PHE A 326 -0.81 -15.21 20.77
CA PHE A 326 -1.61 -14.08 20.31
C PHE A 326 -2.10 -14.34 18.90
N ARG A 327 -3.33 -13.90 18.61
CA ARG A 327 -3.86 -13.79 17.25
C ARG A 327 -3.51 -12.44 16.61
N MET A 328 -3.31 -11.41 17.43
CA MET A 328 -2.85 -10.09 16.99
C MET A 328 -1.49 -10.22 16.26
N LEU A 329 -1.40 -9.61 15.07
CA LEU A 329 -0.15 -9.55 14.29
C LEU A 329 0.86 -8.57 14.91
N GLY A 330 0.34 -7.54 15.53
CA GLY A 330 1.05 -6.45 16.16
C GLY A 330 0.13 -5.26 16.41
N ASN A 331 0.67 -4.22 17.03
CA ASN A 331 -0.05 -2.97 17.18
C ASN A 331 0.86 -1.75 17.03
N LEU A 332 0.28 -0.64 16.59
CA LEU A 332 0.91 0.66 16.45
C LEU A 332 0.46 1.56 17.60
N TRP A 333 1.34 2.47 18.04
CA TRP A 333 1.04 3.45 19.07
C TRP A 333 0.88 4.83 18.42
N GLU A 334 -0.29 5.08 17.84
CA GLU A 334 -0.56 6.21 16.94
C GLU A 334 -0.25 7.57 17.57
N THR A 335 -0.56 7.76 18.86
CA THR A 335 -0.25 8.99 19.59
C THR A 335 1.25 9.18 19.86
N HIS A 336 2.04 8.11 19.82
CA HIS A 336 3.51 8.20 19.86
C HIS A 336 4.11 8.45 18.48
N LEU A 337 3.40 8.07 17.42
CA LEU A 337 3.85 8.30 16.03
C LEU A 337 3.63 9.74 15.61
N TYR A 338 2.43 10.27 15.85
CA TYR A 338 2.03 11.58 15.36
C TYR A 338 1.32 12.39 16.44
N GLN A 339 1.49 13.69 16.38
CA GLN A 339 0.72 14.61 17.22
C GLN A 339 -0.75 14.67 16.77
N GLY A 340 -1.65 14.96 17.70
CA GLY A 340 -3.07 15.15 17.38
C GLY A 340 -3.87 13.88 17.12
N ARG A 341 -3.34 12.69 17.48
CA ARG A 341 -4.05 11.41 17.29
C ARG A 341 -4.96 11.05 18.49
N GLY A 342 -4.96 11.82 19.54
CA GLY A 342 -5.79 11.61 20.72
C GLY A 342 -5.60 12.69 21.77
N PRO A 343 -6.37 12.66 22.87
CA PRO A 343 -6.26 13.63 23.96
C PRO A 343 -4.88 13.58 24.62
N ALA A 344 -4.46 14.70 25.21
CA ALA A 344 -3.16 14.80 25.88
C ALA A 344 -3.00 13.76 27.01
N GLY A 345 -1.82 13.11 27.05
CA GLY A 345 -1.51 12.08 28.05
C GLY A 345 -2.15 10.71 27.79
N HIS A 346 -3.02 10.58 26.78
CA HIS A 346 -3.64 9.32 26.40
C HIS A 346 -2.79 8.56 25.35
N VAL A 347 -3.06 7.27 25.20
CA VAL A 347 -2.46 6.46 24.13
C VAL A 347 -3.54 5.83 23.26
N LEU A 348 -3.36 5.95 21.94
CA LEU A 348 -4.12 5.21 20.93
C LEU A 348 -3.30 4.01 20.46
N VAL A 349 -3.79 2.82 20.78
CA VAL A 349 -3.20 1.53 20.35
C VAL A 349 -4.05 0.96 19.23
N ARG A 350 -3.46 0.76 18.07
CA ARG A 350 -4.14 0.21 16.90
C ARG A 350 -3.64 -1.20 16.60
N ALA A 351 -4.42 -2.20 17.00
CA ALA A 351 -4.12 -3.62 16.85
C ALA A 351 -4.59 -4.16 15.50
N MET A 352 -3.81 -5.05 14.90
CA MET A 352 -4.10 -5.68 13.61
C MET A 352 -4.30 -7.19 13.78
N PHE A 353 -5.34 -7.72 13.12
CA PHE A 353 -5.72 -9.14 13.12
C PHE A 353 -5.93 -9.63 11.69
N GLY A 354 -5.78 -10.94 11.46
CA GLY A 354 -6.08 -11.53 10.17
C GLY A 354 -4.87 -11.72 9.27
N GLY A 355 -5.01 -11.35 8.00
CA GLY A 355 -3.97 -11.55 6.98
C GLY A 355 -3.85 -12.98 6.48
N ALA A 356 -2.78 -13.25 5.73
CA ALA A 356 -2.58 -14.55 5.07
C ALA A 356 -2.34 -15.71 6.03
N VAL A 357 -1.93 -15.42 7.26
CA VAL A 357 -1.55 -16.44 8.26
C VAL A 357 -2.66 -16.79 9.25
N ASP A 358 -3.65 -15.93 9.40
CA ASP A 358 -4.82 -16.16 10.26
C ASP A 358 -6.06 -15.43 9.71
N PRO A 359 -6.53 -15.78 8.49
CA PRO A 359 -7.65 -15.11 7.86
C PRO A 359 -8.94 -15.17 8.68
N GLU A 360 -9.10 -16.23 9.49
CA GLU A 360 -10.26 -16.39 10.38
C GLU A 360 -10.34 -15.28 11.42
N ALA A 361 -9.19 -14.84 11.99
CA ALA A 361 -9.17 -13.71 12.91
C ALA A 361 -9.65 -12.41 12.24
N GLY A 362 -9.28 -12.19 10.97
CA GLY A 362 -9.73 -11.03 10.20
C GLY A 362 -11.21 -11.06 9.81
N ALA A 363 -11.84 -12.23 9.90
CA ALA A 363 -13.24 -12.46 9.54
C ALA A 363 -14.20 -12.42 10.74
N LEU A 364 -13.70 -12.35 11.99
CA LEU A 364 -14.52 -12.25 13.20
C LEU A 364 -15.48 -11.05 13.16
N SER A 365 -16.56 -11.14 13.92
CA SER A 365 -17.50 -10.03 14.12
C SER A 365 -16.82 -8.86 14.85
N GLU A 366 -17.39 -7.66 14.75
CA GLU A 366 -16.86 -6.48 15.45
C GLU A 366 -16.79 -6.68 16.96
N ALA A 367 -17.81 -7.31 17.56
CA ALA A 367 -17.86 -7.59 18.99
C ALA A 367 -16.76 -8.58 19.42
N GLU A 368 -16.53 -9.65 18.64
CA GLU A 368 -15.46 -10.61 18.89
C GLU A 368 -14.08 -9.98 18.73
N LEU A 369 -13.87 -9.17 17.71
CA LEU A 369 -12.62 -8.44 17.48
C LEU A 369 -12.32 -7.46 18.61
N ALA A 370 -13.31 -6.72 19.06
CA ALA A 370 -13.18 -5.78 20.18
C ALA A 370 -12.82 -6.53 21.48
N ALA A 371 -13.51 -7.63 21.78
CA ALA A 371 -13.24 -8.45 22.96
C ALA A 371 -11.82 -9.07 22.91
N LEU A 372 -11.44 -9.62 21.74
CA LEU A 372 -10.12 -10.21 21.52
C LEU A 372 -9.02 -9.15 21.67
N ALA A 373 -9.19 -7.96 21.06
CA ALA A 373 -8.20 -6.88 21.14
C ALA A 373 -8.02 -6.37 22.58
N ARG A 374 -9.12 -6.17 23.31
CA ARG A 374 -9.05 -5.79 24.73
C ARG A 374 -8.29 -6.81 25.55
N ALA A 375 -8.61 -8.09 25.41
CA ALA A 375 -7.97 -9.18 26.16
C ALA A 375 -6.47 -9.29 25.82
N GLU A 376 -6.11 -9.23 24.54
CA GLU A 376 -4.70 -9.38 24.12
C GLU A 376 -3.85 -8.15 24.46
N ILE A 377 -4.39 -6.92 24.34
CA ILE A 377 -3.70 -5.70 24.76
C ILE A 377 -3.54 -5.65 26.27
N ALA A 378 -4.58 -6.01 27.03
CA ALA A 378 -4.50 -6.12 28.49
C ALA A 378 -3.39 -7.09 28.92
N ARG A 379 -3.32 -8.28 28.30
CA ARG A 379 -2.27 -9.26 28.55
C ARG A 379 -0.88 -8.78 28.16
N LEU A 380 -0.76 -8.12 26.99
CA LEU A 380 0.52 -7.65 26.46
C LEU A 380 1.18 -6.60 27.33
N TYR A 381 0.40 -5.67 27.87
CA TYR A 381 0.90 -4.53 28.67
C TYR A 381 0.62 -4.67 30.18
N GLY A 382 -0.03 -5.75 30.60
CA GLY A 382 -0.43 -5.93 32.01
C GLY A 382 -1.43 -4.87 32.46
N MET A 383 -2.35 -4.46 31.58
CA MET A 383 -3.37 -3.46 31.87
C MET A 383 -4.62 -4.11 32.46
N THR A 384 -5.28 -3.37 33.38
CA THR A 384 -6.61 -3.70 33.92
C THR A 384 -7.64 -2.67 33.53
N ASP A 385 -7.21 -1.53 33.02
CA ASP A 385 -8.04 -0.40 32.64
C ASP A 385 -8.86 -0.72 31.39
N ALA A 386 -10.13 -0.36 31.40
CA ALA A 386 -10.96 -0.40 30.20
C ALA A 386 -10.54 0.72 29.23
N PRO A 387 -10.62 0.50 27.90
CA PRO A 387 -10.43 1.56 26.93
C PRO A 387 -11.55 2.63 27.06
N VAL A 388 -11.16 3.89 26.93
CA VAL A 388 -12.09 5.04 26.92
C VAL A 388 -12.58 5.37 25.51
N PHE A 389 -11.98 4.73 24.50
CA PHE A 389 -12.36 4.84 23.09
C PHE A 389 -12.16 3.49 22.42
N GLU A 390 -13.09 3.12 21.55
CA GLU A 390 -13.00 1.90 20.75
C GLU A 390 -13.56 2.12 19.36
N HIS A 391 -12.82 1.63 18.35
CA HIS A 391 -13.28 1.60 16.96
C HIS A 391 -12.75 0.36 16.26
N VAL A 392 -13.63 -0.35 15.57
CA VAL A 392 -13.31 -1.59 14.84
C VAL A 392 -13.51 -1.36 13.35
N VAL A 393 -12.50 -1.75 12.57
CA VAL A 393 -12.52 -1.71 11.11
C VAL A 393 -12.33 -3.12 10.57
N ARG A 394 -13.21 -3.54 9.69
CA ARG A 394 -13.15 -4.82 9.01
C ARG A 394 -12.94 -4.61 7.51
N VAL A 395 -11.87 -5.15 6.98
CA VAL A 395 -11.56 -5.10 5.55
C VAL A 395 -11.53 -6.53 5.00
N PRO A 396 -12.63 -7.01 4.41
CA PRO A 396 -12.76 -8.41 3.97
C PRO A 396 -11.74 -8.81 2.90
N ARG A 397 -11.26 -7.86 2.10
CA ARG A 397 -10.21 -8.03 1.11
C ARG A 397 -9.21 -6.88 1.27
N ALA A 398 -8.18 -7.10 2.09
CA ALA A 398 -7.35 -6.01 2.57
C ALA A 398 -6.10 -5.78 1.72
N ILE A 399 -4.99 -6.43 2.07
CA ILE A 399 -3.69 -6.14 1.47
C ILE A 399 -3.39 -7.16 0.39
N PRO A 400 -3.16 -6.73 -0.87
CA PRO A 400 -2.77 -7.64 -1.94
C PRO A 400 -1.47 -8.37 -1.59
N GLN A 401 -1.47 -9.68 -1.80
CA GLN A 401 -0.32 -10.53 -1.53
C GLN A 401 0.49 -10.71 -2.80
N TYR A 402 1.68 -10.16 -2.83
CA TYR A 402 2.63 -10.32 -3.93
C TYR A 402 3.39 -11.63 -3.77
N GLU A 403 2.70 -12.74 -4.06
CA GLU A 403 3.27 -14.08 -3.94
C GLU A 403 4.25 -14.40 -5.07
N ILE A 404 5.01 -15.47 -4.94
CA ILE A 404 5.91 -15.95 -5.99
C ILE A 404 5.17 -16.02 -7.32
N GLY A 405 5.78 -15.46 -8.37
CA GLY A 405 5.18 -15.33 -9.70
C GLY A 405 4.36 -14.05 -9.91
N HIS A 406 4.21 -13.18 -8.91
CA HIS A 406 3.45 -11.93 -9.03
C HIS A 406 3.99 -11.01 -10.13
N SER A 407 5.31 -10.84 -10.24
CA SER A 407 5.91 -10.00 -11.30
C SER A 407 5.57 -10.50 -12.70
N ALA A 408 5.61 -11.81 -12.93
CA ALA A 408 5.20 -12.41 -14.21
C ALA A 408 3.69 -12.22 -14.47
N ARG A 409 2.86 -12.31 -13.44
CA ARG A 409 1.42 -12.00 -13.52
C ARG A 409 1.18 -10.55 -13.93
N VAL A 410 1.86 -9.60 -13.31
CA VAL A 410 1.74 -8.18 -13.65
C VAL A 410 2.19 -7.91 -15.09
N ALA A 411 3.22 -8.61 -15.58
CA ALA A 411 3.63 -8.51 -16.98
C ALA A 411 2.51 -9.00 -17.93
N ARG A 412 1.90 -10.18 -17.67
CA ARG A 412 0.77 -10.68 -18.48
C ARG A 412 -0.44 -9.73 -18.45
N ILE A 413 -0.74 -9.15 -17.28
CA ILE A 413 -1.79 -8.12 -17.17
C ILE A 413 -1.45 -6.90 -18.03
N ALA A 414 -0.20 -6.45 -18.01
CA ALA A 414 0.25 -5.32 -18.82
C ALA A 414 0.11 -5.59 -20.33
N ASP A 415 0.53 -6.77 -20.78
CA ASP A 415 0.41 -7.20 -22.18
C ASP A 415 -1.07 -7.26 -22.63
N ALA A 416 -1.95 -7.81 -21.78
CA ALA A 416 -3.38 -7.87 -22.06
C ALA A 416 -4.04 -6.47 -22.13
N ILE A 417 -3.67 -5.57 -21.22
CA ILE A 417 -4.12 -4.16 -21.26
C ILE A 417 -3.61 -3.46 -22.52
N ALA A 418 -2.39 -3.74 -22.96
CA ALA A 418 -1.84 -3.20 -24.19
C ALA A 418 -2.66 -3.56 -25.44
N ALA A 419 -3.30 -4.73 -25.44
CA ALA A 419 -4.20 -5.17 -26.50
C ALA A 419 -5.60 -4.50 -26.46
N LEU A 420 -5.89 -3.69 -25.44
CA LEU A 420 -7.16 -2.98 -25.24
C LEU A 420 -6.97 -1.45 -25.33
N PRO A 421 -6.90 -0.86 -26.54
CA PRO A 421 -6.61 0.55 -26.74
C PRO A 421 -7.54 1.48 -25.95
N GLY A 422 -6.97 2.50 -25.26
CA GLY A 422 -7.69 3.42 -24.41
C GLY A 422 -8.07 2.85 -23.05
N LEU A 423 -7.60 1.65 -22.68
CA LEU A 423 -7.77 1.11 -21.33
C LEU A 423 -6.45 1.14 -20.60
N GLY A 424 -6.42 1.78 -19.43
CA GLY A 424 -5.30 1.75 -18.48
C GLY A 424 -5.66 1.06 -17.18
N ILE A 425 -4.66 0.60 -16.42
CA ILE A 425 -4.86 -0.03 -15.14
C ILE A 425 -3.79 0.39 -14.13
N THR A 426 -4.21 0.73 -12.92
CA THR A 426 -3.36 1.07 -11.78
C THR A 426 -3.97 0.55 -10.48
N GLY A 427 -3.21 0.60 -9.41
CA GLY A 427 -3.66 0.23 -8.07
C GLY A 427 -2.66 -0.65 -7.33
N ASN A 428 -2.80 -0.67 -6.02
CA ASN A 428 -1.91 -1.38 -5.11
C ASN A 428 -1.91 -2.91 -5.30
N GLY A 429 -2.86 -3.46 -6.04
CA GLY A 429 -2.90 -4.89 -6.40
C GLY A 429 -1.82 -5.29 -7.42
N LEU A 430 -1.26 -4.33 -8.16
CA LEU A 430 -0.33 -4.58 -9.26
C LEU A 430 1.11 -4.23 -8.86
N ARG A 431 1.34 -2.99 -8.46
CA ARG A 431 2.67 -2.45 -8.14
C ARG A 431 2.60 -1.54 -6.94
N GLY A 432 3.53 -1.75 -5.98
CA GLY A 432 3.66 -0.88 -4.83
C GLY A 432 2.45 -0.87 -3.90
N VAL A 433 2.45 -1.77 -2.91
CA VAL A 433 1.38 -1.87 -1.90
C VAL A 433 1.32 -0.64 -1.00
N ALA A 434 2.44 0.10 -0.86
CA ALA A 434 2.51 1.28 -0.02
C ALA A 434 1.77 2.48 -0.65
N PHE A 435 1.24 3.35 0.20
CA PHE A 435 0.43 4.52 -0.20
C PHE A 435 1.13 5.40 -1.24
N ALA A 436 2.42 5.74 -1.01
CA ALA A 436 3.20 6.56 -1.93
C ALA A 436 3.48 5.84 -3.26
N ASP A 437 3.68 4.51 -3.24
CA ASP A 437 3.91 3.70 -4.44
C ASP A 437 2.65 3.65 -5.30
N ALA A 438 1.49 3.48 -4.65
CA ALA A 438 0.18 3.48 -5.31
C ALA A 438 -0.14 4.83 -5.96
N ALA A 439 0.23 5.95 -5.31
CA ALA A 439 0.11 7.29 -5.89
C ALA A 439 1.04 7.46 -7.10
N SER A 440 2.31 7.06 -6.98
CA SER A 440 3.30 7.16 -8.07
C SER A 440 2.89 6.33 -9.29
N ASP A 441 2.38 5.11 -9.09
CA ASP A 441 1.85 4.27 -10.18
C ASP A 441 0.64 4.93 -10.85
N GLY A 442 -0.26 5.54 -10.06
CA GLY A 442 -1.39 6.32 -10.59
C GLY A 442 -0.93 7.47 -11.48
N ILE A 443 0.02 8.29 -11.03
CA ILE A 443 0.58 9.40 -11.81
C ILE A 443 1.12 8.89 -13.14
N ARG A 444 1.92 7.84 -13.12
CA ARG A 444 2.50 7.24 -14.32
C ARG A 444 1.42 6.79 -15.32
N VAL A 445 0.36 6.15 -14.86
CA VAL A 445 -0.75 5.69 -15.72
C VAL A 445 -1.56 6.86 -16.24
N GLY A 446 -1.77 7.91 -15.46
CA GLY A 446 -2.45 9.14 -15.90
C GLY A 446 -1.68 9.88 -17.00
N ASP A 447 -0.36 10.04 -16.82
CA ASP A 447 0.52 10.65 -17.83
C ASP A 447 0.51 9.83 -19.14
N ALA A 448 0.57 8.49 -19.06
CA ALA A 448 0.54 7.59 -20.20
C ALA A 448 -0.80 7.67 -20.97
N ALA A 449 -1.92 7.74 -20.26
CA ALA A 449 -3.25 7.88 -20.89
C ALA A 449 -3.37 9.17 -21.71
N VAL A 450 -2.84 10.28 -21.18
CA VAL A 450 -2.83 11.56 -21.90
C VAL A 450 -1.94 11.51 -23.13
N GLN A 451 -0.78 10.88 -23.02
CA GLN A 451 0.13 10.70 -24.16
C GLN A 451 -0.54 9.91 -25.29
N GLU A 452 -1.24 8.82 -24.97
CA GLU A 452 -1.98 8.03 -25.96
C GLU A 452 -3.11 8.87 -26.61
N LEU A 453 -3.89 9.61 -25.82
CA LEU A 453 -4.95 10.48 -26.34
C LEU A 453 -4.42 11.56 -27.27
N GLY A 454 -3.26 12.16 -26.97
CA GLY A 454 -2.61 13.14 -27.82
C GLY A 454 -2.17 12.56 -29.17
N MET A 455 -1.62 11.34 -29.19
CA MET A 455 -1.21 10.66 -30.43
C MET A 455 -2.40 10.30 -31.33
N ARG A 456 -3.53 9.89 -30.75
CA ARG A 456 -4.75 9.56 -31.48
C ARG A 456 -5.38 10.80 -32.18
N GLY A 457 -5.21 12.01 -31.61
CA GLY A 457 -5.60 13.27 -32.21
C GLY A 457 -4.82 13.61 -33.48
N GLY A 458 -3.51 13.36 -33.49
CA GLY A 458 -2.61 13.59 -34.63
C GLY A 458 -2.70 12.54 -35.75
N SER A 459 -3.28 11.38 -35.50
CA SER A 459 -3.26 10.21 -36.42
C SER A 459 -4.44 10.13 -37.35
N LYS A 460 -5.42 11.03 -37.34
CA LYS A 460 -6.36 11.18 -38.46
C LYS A 460 -5.64 11.59 -39.76
N CYS A 461 -4.33 11.89 -39.70
CA CYS A 461 -3.49 12.26 -40.86
C CYS A 461 -2.39 11.23 -41.20
N ARG A 462 -2.18 10.15 -40.44
CA ARG A 462 -1.22 9.08 -40.81
C ARG A 462 -1.70 7.72 -40.30
N LYS A 463 -2.13 6.85 -41.20
CA LYS A 463 -2.18 5.41 -40.97
C LYS A 463 -0.73 4.91 -40.91
N GLU A 464 -0.31 4.38 -39.75
CA GLU A 464 0.64 3.28 -39.56
C GLU A 464 1.20 3.27 -38.13
N GLY A 465 1.12 2.11 -37.47
CA GLY A 465 1.98 1.67 -36.34
C GLY A 465 1.87 2.40 -35.02
N GLY A 466 0.82 2.21 -34.24
CA GLY A 466 0.76 2.70 -32.85
C GLY A 466 0.95 1.60 -31.83
N ASN A 467 2.12 1.56 -31.17
CA ASN A 467 2.31 0.82 -29.92
C ASN A 467 1.48 1.46 -28.81
N ASN A 468 0.71 0.66 -28.11
CA ASN A 468 -0.12 1.10 -26.99
C ASN A 468 0.76 1.43 -25.76
N ILE A 469 0.94 2.72 -25.47
CA ILE A 469 1.82 3.24 -24.40
C ILE A 469 1.21 3.04 -22.99
N LEU A 470 -0.06 2.64 -22.90
CA LEU A 470 -0.68 2.27 -21.62
C LEU A 470 -0.19 0.90 -21.10
N ALA A 471 0.48 0.13 -21.95
CA ALA A 471 1.25 -1.02 -21.55
C ALA A 471 2.59 -0.58 -20.94
N VAL A 472 2.83 -1.05 -19.81
CA VAL A 472 3.87 -0.60 -18.88
C VAL A 472 5.21 -1.19 -19.22
N ASP A 473 6.21 -0.33 -19.39
CA ASP A 473 7.61 -0.75 -19.28
C ASP A 473 7.87 -1.32 -17.88
N SER A 474 8.40 -2.53 -17.84
CA SER A 474 8.73 -3.28 -16.62
C SER A 474 10.05 -2.82 -15.98
N ALA A 475 10.57 -1.66 -16.39
CA ALA A 475 11.79 -1.10 -15.83
C ALA A 475 11.48 -0.35 -14.52
N VAL A 476 11.76 -1.00 -13.42
CA VAL A 476 11.87 -0.38 -12.09
C VAL A 476 13.33 0.07 -11.93
N ASP A 477 13.57 1.36 -12.06
CA ASP A 477 14.77 2.01 -11.51
C ASP A 477 14.63 2.27 -10.00
#